data_65c003e3187d95950f31f35d86cb9e62
#
_entry.id   65c003e3187d95950f31f35d86cb9e62
#
_cell.length_a   1.000
_cell.length_b   1.000
_cell.length_c   1.000
_cell.angle_alpha   90.00
_cell.angle_beta   90.00
_cell.angle_gamma   90.00
#
_symmetry.space_group_name_H-M   'P 1'
#
loop_
_entity.id
_entity.type
_entity.pdbx_description
1 polymer ?
#
loop_
_entity_poly.entity_id
_entity_poly.type
_entity_poly.pdbx_seq_one_letter_code
_entity_poly.pdbx_strand_id
1 'polypeptide(L)'
;MSKLNQALLNFKLEQNFAYDDFFVSKCNFFAFNLIESWPKWEKNILNIYGEKFCGKSHLSQIFKKKNKGIVIKKDEINENFFNKIRYHENIILDNLEYISNEKILYSVFNFVEQFNKYLIINSVEPINTINFSLPDLKSRLENCIFAKIDKPDDDMIFALVLKHFSDRQ
;
A
#
# COMPACT_ATOMS: atom_id res chain seq x y z
N MET A 1 -11.49 7.16 51.71
CA MET A 1 -11.74 7.32 50.27
C MET A 1 -10.62 6.61 49.51
N SER A 2 -10.88 5.40 49.03
CA SER A 2 -9.90 4.61 48.26
C SER A 2 -9.83 5.14 46.82
N LYS A 3 -8.67 5.60 46.42
CA LYS A 3 -8.35 5.94 45.02
C LYS A 3 -8.36 4.64 44.22
N LEU A 4 -9.36 4.45 43.39
CA LEU A 4 -9.34 3.43 42.33
C LEU A 4 -8.26 3.79 41.32
N ASN A 5 -7.12 3.08 41.35
CA ASN A 5 -6.14 3.15 40.31
C ASN A 5 -6.64 2.34 39.12
N GLN A 6 -7.24 3.03 38.17
CA GLN A 6 -7.63 2.43 36.88
C GLN A 6 -6.35 2.26 36.05
N ALA A 7 -5.88 1.01 35.92
CA ALA A 7 -4.78 0.68 35.03
C ALA A 7 -5.25 0.82 33.58
N LEU A 8 -4.65 1.74 32.84
CA LEU A 8 -4.80 1.84 31.39
C LEU A 8 -4.11 0.63 30.76
N LEU A 9 -4.86 -0.40 30.42
CA LEU A 9 -4.37 -1.50 29.60
C LEU A 9 -4.20 -1.00 28.17
N ASN A 10 -2.95 -0.70 27.79
CA ASN A 10 -2.56 -0.42 26.41
C ASN A 10 -2.57 -1.74 25.63
N PHE A 11 -3.70 -2.11 25.06
CA PHE A 11 -3.77 -3.12 24.03
C PHE A 11 -3.13 -2.56 22.77
N LYS A 12 -1.91 -2.96 22.47
CA LYS A 12 -1.38 -2.88 21.10
C LYS A 12 -2.18 -3.88 20.28
N LEU A 13 -3.21 -3.40 19.59
CA LEU A 13 -3.85 -4.13 18.52
C LEU A 13 -2.80 -4.37 17.43
N GLU A 14 -2.16 -5.53 17.43
CA GLU A 14 -1.36 -5.96 16.30
C GLU A 14 -2.30 -6.12 15.11
N GLN A 15 -2.12 -5.28 14.11
CA GLN A 15 -2.90 -5.36 12.88
C GLN A 15 -2.58 -6.69 12.20
N ASN A 16 -3.52 -7.62 12.23
CA ASN A 16 -3.40 -8.87 11.51
C ASN A 16 -3.80 -8.65 10.05
N PHE A 17 -2.83 -8.69 9.13
CA PHE A 17 -3.03 -8.58 7.69
C PHE A 17 -3.08 -10.00 7.07
N ALA A 18 -3.96 -10.86 7.56
CA ALA A 18 -4.16 -12.16 6.94
C ALA A 18 -4.97 -12.02 5.64
N TYR A 19 -4.74 -12.94 4.71
CA TYR A 19 -5.48 -12.98 3.44
C TYR A 19 -6.98 -13.17 3.67
N ASP A 20 -7.32 -14.09 4.58
CA ASP A 20 -8.71 -14.42 4.94
C ASP A 20 -9.43 -13.27 5.66
N ASP A 21 -8.66 -12.29 6.13
CA ASP A 21 -9.16 -11.10 6.81
C ASP A 21 -9.49 -9.95 5.85
N PHE A 22 -9.17 -10.10 4.56
CA PHE A 22 -9.46 -9.09 3.55
C PHE A 22 -10.78 -9.39 2.86
N PHE A 23 -11.80 -8.62 3.17
CA PHE A 23 -13.09 -8.73 2.51
C PHE A 23 -13.07 -8.02 1.15
N VAL A 24 -13.51 -8.74 0.11
CA VAL A 24 -13.60 -8.21 -1.26
C VAL A 24 -15.03 -7.81 -1.56
N SER A 25 -15.26 -6.56 -1.93
CA SER A 25 -16.54 -6.03 -2.39
C SER A 25 -16.33 -5.18 -3.64
N LYS A 26 -17.40 -4.58 -4.16
CA LYS A 26 -17.31 -3.72 -5.35
C LYS A 26 -16.32 -2.58 -5.19
N CYS A 27 -16.16 -2.06 -3.97
CA CYS A 27 -15.30 -0.92 -3.69
C CYS A 27 -13.80 -1.20 -3.87
N ASN A 28 -13.35 -2.46 -3.77
CA ASN A 28 -11.93 -2.84 -3.86
C ASN A 28 -11.65 -3.97 -4.86
N PHE A 29 -12.67 -4.50 -5.52
CA PHE A 29 -12.58 -5.67 -6.40
C PHE A 29 -11.51 -5.52 -7.50
N PHE A 30 -11.45 -4.36 -8.14
CA PHE A 30 -10.48 -4.12 -9.20
C PHE A 30 -9.03 -4.15 -8.68
N ALA A 31 -8.76 -3.47 -7.57
CA ALA A 31 -7.44 -3.45 -6.95
C ALA A 31 -7.02 -4.86 -6.47
N PHE A 32 -7.97 -5.61 -5.89
CA PHE A 32 -7.73 -6.99 -5.48
C PHE A 32 -7.38 -7.89 -6.65
N ASN A 33 -8.13 -7.84 -7.74
CA ASN A 33 -7.87 -8.65 -8.94
C ASN A 33 -6.52 -8.34 -9.59
N LEU A 34 -6.10 -7.07 -9.60
CA LEU A 34 -4.76 -6.72 -10.07
C LEU A 34 -3.67 -7.37 -9.22
N ILE A 35 -3.81 -7.33 -7.90
CA ILE A 35 -2.86 -7.99 -6.99
C ILE A 35 -2.82 -9.51 -7.24
N GLU A 36 -3.98 -10.14 -7.44
CA GLU A 36 -4.07 -11.58 -7.72
C GLU A 36 -3.51 -11.97 -9.10
N SER A 37 -3.60 -11.08 -10.08
CA SER A 37 -3.12 -11.35 -11.44
C SER A 37 -1.59 -11.25 -11.61
N TRP A 38 -0.85 -10.77 -10.58
CA TRP A 38 0.60 -10.72 -10.65
C TRP A 38 1.19 -12.11 -10.98
N PRO A 39 2.22 -12.23 -11.84
CA PRO A 39 3.00 -11.17 -12.49
C PRO A 39 2.48 -10.73 -13.87
N LYS A 40 1.24 -11.05 -14.24
CA LYS A 40 0.67 -10.77 -15.56
C LYS A 40 0.18 -9.32 -15.72
N TRP A 41 0.89 -8.37 -15.11
CA TRP A 41 0.58 -6.94 -15.27
C TRP A 41 1.10 -6.42 -16.61
N GLU A 42 0.36 -5.51 -17.24
CA GLU A 42 0.77 -4.85 -18.48
C GLU A 42 1.96 -3.91 -18.27
N LYS A 43 2.14 -3.41 -17.05
CA LYS A 43 3.22 -2.50 -16.65
C LYS A 43 3.77 -2.92 -15.29
N ASN A 44 5.00 -2.53 -15.01
CA ASN A 44 5.69 -2.95 -13.79
C ASN A 44 5.32 -2.14 -12.55
N ILE A 45 4.54 -1.06 -12.69
CA ILE A 45 4.23 -0.13 -11.60
C ILE A 45 2.71 -0.04 -11.43
N LEU A 46 2.25 -0.35 -10.21
CA LEU A 46 0.85 -0.28 -9.80
C LEU A 46 0.68 0.79 -8.74
N ASN A 47 -0.14 1.79 -9.00
CA ASN A 47 -0.58 2.75 -8.00
C ASN A 47 -1.96 2.35 -7.44
N ILE A 48 -2.01 1.98 -6.16
CA ILE A 48 -3.25 1.75 -5.42
C ILE A 48 -3.56 3.04 -4.68
N TYR A 49 -4.70 3.66 -4.97
CA TYR A 49 -5.07 4.93 -4.38
C TYR A 49 -6.50 4.93 -3.82
N GLY A 50 -6.75 5.83 -2.88
CA GLY A 50 -8.04 5.97 -2.20
C GLY A 50 -7.88 6.62 -0.83
N GLU A 51 -8.99 6.92 -0.17
CA GLU A 51 -9.00 7.59 1.13
C GLU A 51 -8.17 6.84 2.19
N LYS A 52 -7.82 7.54 3.27
CA LYS A 52 -7.15 6.90 4.41
C LYS A 52 -8.02 5.78 4.97
N PHE A 53 -7.39 4.71 5.40
CA PHE A 53 -8.04 3.53 5.99
C PHE A 53 -8.94 2.69 5.06
N CYS A 54 -8.93 2.92 3.75
CA CYS A 54 -9.72 2.13 2.78
C CYS A 54 -9.15 0.73 2.47
N GLY A 55 -8.05 0.31 3.10
CA GLY A 55 -7.50 -1.04 2.95
C GLY A 55 -6.26 -1.18 2.04
N LYS A 56 -5.69 -0.08 1.48
CA LYS A 56 -4.49 -0.10 0.63
C LYS A 56 -3.33 -0.88 1.25
N SER A 57 -2.94 -0.49 2.48
CA SER A 57 -1.82 -1.13 3.18
C SER A 57 -2.10 -2.60 3.48
N HIS A 58 -3.35 -2.99 3.77
CA HIS A 58 -3.73 -4.39 3.94
C HIS A 58 -3.50 -5.17 2.65
N LEU A 59 -4.01 -4.68 1.53
CA LEU A 59 -3.85 -5.31 0.22
C LEU A 59 -2.36 -5.44 -0.16
N SER A 60 -1.57 -4.42 0.11
CA SER A 60 -0.11 -4.45 -0.11
C SER A 60 0.61 -5.46 0.79
N GLN A 61 0.17 -5.67 2.03
CA GLN A 61 0.73 -6.69 2.92
C GLN A 61 0.38 -8.10 2.45
N ILE A 62 -0.82 -8.32 1.92
CA ILE A 62 -1.20 -9.59 1.27
C ILE A 62 -0.25 -9.87 0.11
N PHE A 63 -0.05 -8.90 -0.78
CA PHE A 63 0.89 -9.01 -1.89
C PHE A 63 2.30 -9.35 -1.42
N LYS A 64 2.80 -8.62 -0.41
CA LYS A 64 4.11 -8.87 0.19
C LYS A 64 4.28 -10.30 0.67
N LYS A 65 3.29 -10.81 1.42
CA LYS A 65 3.34 -12.17 1.98
C LYS A 65 3.34 -13.22 0.87
N LYS A 66 2.48 -13.05 -0.14
CA LYS A 66 2.32 -14.00 -1.24
C LYS A 66 3.53 -14.01 -2.19
N ASN A 67 4.12 -12.85 -2.47
CA ASN A 67 5.10 -12.65 -3.53
C ASN A 67 6.49 -12.24 -3.01
N LYS A 68 6.78 -12.45 -1.72
CA LYS A 68 8.08 -12.14 -1.09
C LYS A 68 8.54 -10.69 -1.32
N GLY A 69 7.61 -9.74 -1.28
CA GLY A 69 7.88 -8.32 -1.47
C GLY A 69 8.51 -7.66 -0.24
N ILE A 70 9.06 -6.48 -0.43
CA ILE A 70 9.54 -5.61 0.65
C ILE A 70 8.68 -4.35 0.73
N VAL A 71 8.21 -4.03 1.94
CA VAL A 71 7.52 -2.74 2.21
C VAL A 71 8.55 -1.75 2.71
N ILE A 72 8.59 -0.61 2.06
CA ILE A 72 9.46 0.51 2.42
C ILE A 72 8.59 1.63 3.01
N LYS A 73 8.95 2.05 4.20
CA LYS A 73 8.32 3.20 4.87
C LYS A 73 9.10 4.47 4.56
N LYS A 74 8.47 5.63 4.75
CA LYS A 74 9.07 6.95 4.53
C LYS A 74 10.46 7.09 5.15
N ASP A 75 10.61 6.69 6.40
CA ASP A 75 11.85 6.87 7.19
C ASP A 75 13.02 6.00 6.68
N GLU A 76 12.72 5.02 5.83
CA GLU A 76 13.68 4.09 5.25
C GLU A 76 14.22 4.56 3.89
N ILE A 77 13.67 5.66 3.35
CA ILE A 77 14.09 6.24 2.07
C ILE A 77 15.30 7.15 2.31
N ASN A 78 16.47 6.55 2.41
CA ASN A 78 17.77 7.19 2.61
C ASN A 78 18.80 6.65 1.59
N GLU A 79 20.07 7.04 1.70
CA GLU A 79 21.14 6.61 0.79
C GLU A 79 21.30 5.08 0.71
N ASN A 80 20.99 4.35 1.78
CA ASN A 80 21.05 2.89 1.82
C ASN A 80 19.81 2.20 1.25
N PHE A 81 18.80 2.96 0.86
CA PHE A 81 17.55 2.44 0.33
C PHE A 81 17.73 1.49 -0.85
N PHE A 82 18.56 1.88 -1.84
CA PHE A 82 18.80 1.06 -3.03
C PHE A 82 19.48 -0.26 -2.71
N ASN A 83 20.37 -0.30 -1.72
CA ASN A 83 20.97 -1.56 -1.26
C ASN A 83 19.93 -2.51 -0.69
N LYS A 84 18.93 -1.96 0.03
CA LYS A 84 17.85 -2.73 0.62
C LYS A 84 16.93 -3.34 -0.43
N ILE A 85 16.52 -2.56 -1.44
CA ILE A 85 15.58 -3.03 -2.48
C ILE A 85 16.24 -3.85 -3.59
N ARG A 86 17.56 -3.84 -3.69
CA ARG A 86 18.31 -4.51 -4.77
C ARG A 86 17.98 -6.00 -4.90
N TYR A 87 17.82 -6.68 -3.77
CA TYR A 87 17.62 -8.13 -3.73
C TYR A 87 16.14 -8.55 -3.77
N HIS A 88 15.23 -7.60 -3.82
CA HIS A 88 13.79 -7.87 -3.89
C HIS A 88 13.25 -7.60 -5.29
N GLU A 89 12.46 -8.52 -5.82
CA GLU A 89 11.76 -8.37 -7.09
C GLU A 89 10.55 -7.43 -6.94
N ASN A 90 9.85 -7.54 -5.81
CA ASN A 90 8.63 -6.82 -5.52
C ASN A 90 8.86 -5.76 -4.42
N ILE A 91 8.60 -4.50 -4.75
CA ILE A 91 8.82 -3.34 -3.89
C ILE A 91 7.47 -2.67 -3.63
N ILE A 92 7.24 -2.27 -2.40
CA ILE A 92 6.01 -1.57 -1.99
C ILE A 92 6.42 -0.28 -1.29
N LEU A 93 5.98 0.85 -1.83
CA LEU A 93 6.06 2.16 -1.19
C LEU A 93 4.71 2.49 -0.54
N ASP A 94 4.68 2.47 0.79
CA ASP A 94 3.46 2.81 1.53
C ASP A 94 3.43 4.29 1.89
N ASN A 95 2.26 4.93 1.69
CA ASN A 95 2.04 6.36 1.99
C ASN A 95 2.97 7.33 1.24
N LEU A 96 2.86 7.36 -0.07
CA LEU A 96 3.68 8.21 -0.95
C LEU A 96 3.60 9.71 -0.63
N GLU A 97 2.47 10.19 -0.08
CA GLU A 97 2.26 11.61 0.26
C GLU A 97 3.37 12.19 1.15
N TYR A 98 4.10 11.33 1.81
CA TYR A 98 5.20 11.73 2.69
C TYR A 98 6.56 11.76 2.01
N ILE A 99 6.67 11.38 0.73
CA ILE A 99 7.92 11.42 -0.01
C ILE A 99 8.08 12.81 -0.63
N SER A 100 8.80 13.70 0.06
CA SER A 100 9.05 15.06 -0.40
C SER A 100 10.20 15.19 -1.42
N ASN A 101 11.01 14.14 -1.58
CA ASN A 101 12.18 14.19 -2.46
C ASN A 101 11.90 13.55 -3.82
N GLU A 102 11.55 14.40 -4.79
CA GLU A 102 11.25 13.99 -6.17
C GLU A 102 12.42 13.26 -6.86
N LYS A 103 13.67 13.63 -6.55
CA LYS A 103 14.85 13.00 -7.14
C LYS A 103 15.00 11.55 -6.69
N ILE A 104 14.69 11.27 -5.43
CA ILE A 104 14.71 9.89 -4.92
C ILE A 104 13.60 9.08 -5.60
N LEU A 105 12.39 9.64 -5.69
CA LEU A 105 11.28 8.97 -6.35
C LEU A 105 11.62 8.66 -7.82
N TYR A 106 12.16 9.63 -8.55
CA TYR A 106 12.64 9.44 -9.91
C TYR A 106 13.70 8.32 -10.01
N SER A 107 14.63 8.28 -9.05
CA SER A 107 15.65 7.23 -9.01
C SER A 107 15.04 5.84 -8.73
N VAL A 108 13.98 5.77 -7.92
CA VAL A 108 13.24 4.52 -7.68
C VAL A 108 12.57 4.02 -8.95
N PHE A 109 11.91 4.89 -9.71
CA PHE A 109 11.29 4.52 -10.99
C PHE A 109 12.34 4.00 -11.98
N ASN A 110 13.46 4.72 -12.13
CA ASN A 110 14.57 4.28 -12.96
C ASN A 110 15.10 2.91 -12.55
N PHE A 111 15.27 2.70 -11.25
CA PHE A 111 15.77 1.44 -10.72
C PHE A 111 14.80 0.27 -11.01
N VAL A 112 13.51 0.50 -10.82
CA VAL A 112 12.47 -0.50 -11.10
C VAL A 112 12.46 -0.90 -12.57
N GLU A 113 12.52 0.07 -13.48
CA GLU A 113 12.57 -0.18 -14.93
C GLU A 113 13.86 -0.86 -15.35
N GLN A 114 15.00 -0.34 -14.90
CA GLN A 114 16.33 -0.85 -15.29
C GLN A 114 16.54 -2.32 -14.88
N PHE A 115 16.02 -2.70 -13.71
CA PHE A 115 16.17 -4.05 -13.16
C PHE A 115 14.92 -4.93 -13.33
N ASN A 116 13.96 -4.47 -14.14
CA ASN A 116 12.71 -5.17 -14.44
C ASN A 116 11.99 -5.69 -13.17
N LYS A 117 11.88 -4.82 -12.17
CA LYS A 117 11.23 -5.10 -10.90
C LYS A 117 9.78 -4.63 -10.91
N TYR A 118 9.01 -5.07 -9.91
CA TYR A 118 7.63 -4.62 -9.72
C TYR A 118 7.54 -3.63 -8.55
N LEU A 119 6.71 -2.60 -8.73
CA LEU A 119 6.52 -1.55 -7.73
C LEU A 119 5.03 -1.34 -7.46
N ILE A 120 4.63 -1.46 -6.20
CA ILE A 120 3.32 -0.99 -5.72
C ILE A 120 3.53 0.32 -4.98
N ILE A 121 2.68 1.29 -5.28
CA ILE A 121 2.67 2.60 -4.62
C ILE A 121 1.29 2.82 -4.01
N ASN A 122 1.23 3.03 -2.70
CA ASN A 122 0.00 3.42 -2.01
C ASN A 122 -0.05 4.94 -1.84
N SER A 123 -1.14 5.57 -2.28
CA SER A 123 -1.37 7.01 -2.18
C SER A 123 -2.83 7.33 -1.83
N VAL A 124 -3.11 8.55 -1.42
CA VAL A 124 -4.49 9.03 -1.22
C VAL A 124 -5.12 9.39 -2.55
N GLU A 125 -4.37 10.08 -3.41
CA GLU A 125 -4.78 10.47 -4.75
C GLU A 125 -3.95 9.75 -5.81
N PRO A 126 -4.41 9.68 -7.06
CA PRO A 126 -3.59 9.15 -8.15
C PRO A 126 -2.26 9.89 -8.25
N ILE A 127 -1.14 9.14 -8.32
CA ILE A 127 0.19 9.77 -8.29
C ILE A 127 0.45 10.71 -9.47
N ASN A 128 -0.21 10.52 -10.61
CA ASN A 128 -0.10 11.41 -11.77
C ASN A 128 -0.81 12.75 -11.58
N THR A 129 -1.69 12.88 -10.56
CA THR A 129 -2.33 14.17 -10.22
C THR A 129 -1.50 15.02 -9.27
N ILE A 130 -0.47 14.42 -8.65
CA ILE A 130 0.45 15.14 -7.76
C ILE A 130 1.32 16.07 -8.58
N ASN A 131 1.40 17.33 -8.15
CA ASN A 131 2.19 18.34 -8.86
C ASN A 131 3.67 18.24 -8.53
N PHE A 132 4.39 17.41 -9.29
CA PHE A 132 5.85 17.30 -9.21
C PHE A 132 6.52 18.35 -10.13
N SER A 133 7.71 18.79 -9.75
CA SER A 133 8.48 19.78 -10.52
C SER A 133 9.28 19.14 -11.65
N LEU A 134 9.67 17.87 -11.51
CA LEU A 134 10.49 17.16 -12.50
C LEU A 134 9.65 16.63 -13.67
N PRO A 135 9.85 17.14 -14.92
CA PRO A 135 9.06 16.69 -16.08
C PRO A 135 9.24 15.20 -16.39
N ASP A 136 10.47 14.68 -16.25
CA ASP A 136 10.78 13.28 -16.51
C ASP A 136 10.07 12.35 -15.51
N LEU A 137 9.88 12.79 -14.27
CA LEU A 137 9.09 12.06 -13.30
C LEU A 137 7.62 12.01 -13.70
N LYS A 138 7.04 13.13 -14.15
CA LYS A 138 5.65 13.19 -14.59
C LYS A 138 5.34 12.18 -15.69
N SER A 139 6.18 12.11 -16.73
CA SER A 139 5.97 11.16 -17.83
C SER A 139 6.01 9.69 -17.37
N ARG A 140 6.84 9.37 -16.37
CA ARG A 140 6.89 8.03 -15.79
C ARG A 140 5.68 7.70 -14.93
N LEU A 141 5.17 8.68 -14.18
CA LEU A 141 3.98 8.53 -13.37
C LEU A 141 2.73 8.23 -14.22
N GLU A 142 2.64 8.78 -15.42
CA GLU A 142 1.56 8.43 -16.36
C GLU A 142 1.63 6.99 -16.86
N ASN A 143 2.82 6.40 -16.85
CA ASN A 143 3.03 5.01 -17.27
C ASN A 143 2.84 4.00 -16.13
N CYS A 144 1.88 4.23 -15.23
CA CYS A 144 1.51 3.32 -14.16
C CYS A 144 0.15 2.65 -14.44
N ILE A 145 -0.12 1.52 -13.78
CA ILE A 145 -1.46 0.98 -13.65
C ILE A 145 -2.10 1.69 -12.46
N PHE A 146 -3.33 2.15 -12.59
CA PHE A 146 -4.04 2.85 -11.52
C PHE A 146 -5.20 1.99 -11.00
N ALA A 147 -5.21 1.72 -9.71
CA ALA A 147 -6.25 0.96 -9.04
C ALA A 147 -6.84 1.78 -7.88
N LYS A 148 -8.08 2.20 -8.05
CA LYS A 148 -8.82 2.90 -7.01
C LYS A 148 -9.41 1.93 -6.01
N ILE A 149 -9.34 2.27 -4.72
CA ILE A 149 -10.21 1.69 -3.70
C ILE A 149 -11.19 2.77 -3.29
N ASP A 150 -12.46 2.51 -3.54
CA ASP A 150 -13.55 3.42 -3.21
C ASP A 150 -13.90 3.37 -1.72
N LYS A 151 -14.82 4.23 -1.29
CA LYS A 151 -15.39 4.16 0.06
C LYS A 151 -16.07 2.82 0.27
N PRO A 152 -16.02 2.27 1.49
CA PRO A 152 -16.70 1.03 1.80
C PRO A 152 -18.17 1.09 1.40
N ASP A 153 -18.64 0.08 0.68
CA ASP A 153 -20.06 -0.14 0.44
C ASP A 153 -20.75 -0.82 1.65
N ASP A 154 -22.06 -0.95 1.60
CA ASP A 154 -22.84 -1.52 2.71
C ASP A 154 -22.41 -2.97 3.00
N ASP A 155 -22.09 -3.75 1.96
CA ASP A 155 -21.63 -5.13 2.11
C ASP A 155 -20.31 -5.19 2.87
N MET A 156 -19.37 -4.29 2.53
CA MET A 156 -18.07 -4.15 3.20
C MET A 156 -18.26 -3.73 4.66
N ILE A 157 -19.10 -2.74 4.92
CA ILE A 157 -19.36 -2.25 6.28
C ILE A 157 -19.93 -3.39 7.12
N PHE A 158 -20.92 -4.11 6.62
CA PHE A 158 -21.54 -5.24 7.30
C PHE A 158 -20.53 -6.34 7.62
N ALA A 159 -19.69 -6.72 6.65
CA ALA A 159 -18.67 -7.75 6.84
C ALA A 159 -17.62 -7.33 7.90
N LEU A 160 -17.17 -6.07 7.88
CA LEU A 160 -16.22 -5.54 8.87
C LEU A 160 -16.82 -5.51 10.28
N VAL A 161 -18.09 -5.16 10.41
CA VAL A 161 -18.80 -5.17 11.70
C VAL A 161 -18.92 -6.59 12.24
N LEU A 162 -19.37 -7.55 11.42
CA LEU A 162 -19.46 -8.95 11.82
C LEU A 162 -18.12 -9.51 12.26
N LYS A 163 -17.06 -9.24 11.49
CA LYS A 163 -15.70 -9.63 11.84
C LYS A 163 -15.28 -9.06 13.19
N HIS A 164 -15.50 -7.78 13.40
CA HIS A 164 -15.14 -7.11 14.66
C HIS A 164 -15.81 -7.73 15.90
N PHE A 165 -17.05 -8.20 15.73
CA PHE A 165 -17.74 -8.94 16.80
C PHE A 165 -17.17 -10.34 17.00
N SER A 166 -16.85 -11.04 15.91
CA SER A 166 -16.26 -12.39 15.96
C SER A 166 -14.89 -12.40 16.65
N ASP A 167 -14.04 -11.41 16.36
CA ASP A 167 -12.67 -11.31 16.91
C ASP A 167 -12.64 -10.97 18.41
N ARG A 168 -13.82 -10.64 19.02
CA ARG A 168 -13.95 -10.30 20.44
C ARG A 168 -14.58 -11.41 21.29
N GLN A 169 -14.96 -12.51 20.70
CA GLN A 169 -15.47 -13.71 21.41
C GLN A 169 -14.34 -14.67 21.70
#